data_d72f51386dc09dc9f702e228bf7855e1
#
_entry.id   d72f51386dc09dc9f702e228bf7855e1
#
_cell.length_a   1.000
_cell.length_b   1.000
_cell.length_c   1.000
_cell.angle_alpha   90.00
_cell.angle_beta   90.00
_cell.angle_gamma   90.00
#
_symmetry.space_group_name_H-M   'P 1'
#
loop_
_entity.id
_entity.type
_entity.pdbx_description
1 polymer ?
#
loop_
_entity_poly.entity_id
_entity_poly.type
_entity_poly.pdbx_seq_one_letter_code
_entity_poly.pdbx_strand_id
1 'polypeptide(L)'
;KRNNGLHTASPIPATPNRKIRVLRLWQSVAAVLLLVVVSLGYLVMQAERTQNDLIQEFIPVAGMRHLSLPDGSQVQLNSKSTLLYPKQFTGKERCVYLVGEANFKVKPDKKHPFIVKSDDFQVTALGTEFNVSAYPENQEISTALLSGSVLVEWGNLTQRTVLQPDEQLTYDKENRQFRVVHPDMADVTAWQRGELVFNEMTVEDIIRVLERKYNYTFVYSLNQLKKDRLSFRFKDKAPLAEVMDIIVDVAGNLKFKIEGDKCYITRKGNK
;
A
#
# COMPACT_ATOMS: atom_id res chain seq x y z
N LYS A 1 100.30 31.61 37.43
CA LYS A 1 99.55 30.53 36.76
C LYS A 1 98.09 31.04 36.52
N ARG A 2 97.72 31.31 35.28
CA ARG A 2 96.38 31.77 34.86
C ARG A 2 95.51 30.52 34.69
N ASN A 3 94.33 30.48 35.30
CA ASN A 3 93.33 29.53 35.02
C ASN A 3 92.29 30.25 34.12
N ASN A 4 92.18 29.83 32.88
CA ASN A 4 91.06 30.20 31.99
C ASN A 4 89.89 29.28 32.24
N GLY A 5 88.85 29.80 32.88
CA GLY A 5 87.58 29.12 32.98
C GLY A 5 86.76 29.36 31.66
N LEU A 6 86.51 28.29 30.90
CA LEU A 6 85.58 28.28 29.77
C LEU A 6 84.12 28.25 30.34
N HIS A 7 83.42 29.36 30.17
CA HIS A 7 81.97 29.39 30.35
C HIS A 7 81.29 28.76 29.11
N THR A 8 80.78 27.57 29.28
CA THR A 8 79.85 26.95 28.28
C THR A 8 78.50 27.64 28.36
N ALA A 9 78.14 28.41 27.33
CA ALA A 9 76.83 29.00 27.18
C ALA A 9 75.76 27.92 26.89
N SER A 10 74.75 27.84 27.74
CA SER A 10 73.59 26.98 27.52
C SER A 10 72.79 27.42 26.32
N PRO A 11 72.28 26.55 25.46
CA PRO A 11 71.49 26.94 24.28
C PRO A 11 70.14 27.54 24.73
N ILE A 12 69.83 28.71 24.23
CA ILE A 12 68.54 29.42 24.44
C ILE A 12 67.44 28.62 23.73
N PRO A 13 66.35 28.21 24.41
CA PRO A 13 65.28 27.49 23.75
C PRO A 13 64.62 28.39 22.70
N ALA A 14 64.65 28.00 21.43
CA ALA A 14 64.02 28.72 20.32
C ALA A 14 62.49 28.78 20.54
N THR A 15 61.98 29.99 20.76
CA THR A 15 60.54 30.21 20.86
C THR A 15 59.89 29.88 19.53
N PRO A 16 58.85 28.98 19.49
CA PRO A 16 58.23 28.59 18.22
C PRO A 16 57.59 29.79 17.56
N ASN A 17 58.00 30.07 16.33
CA ASN A 17 57.61 31.21 15.49
C ASN A 17 56.08 31.31 15.41
N ARG A 18 55.47 32.42 15.83
CA ARG A 18 54.00 32.67 15.88
C ARG A 18 53.31 32.34 14.55
N LYS A 19 53.99 32.56 13.42
CA LYS A 19 53.51 32.22 12.07
C LYS A 19 53.28 30.69 11.86
N ILE A 20 54.19 29.86 12.42
CA ILE A 20 54.07 28.41 12.32
C ILE A 20 52.91 27.85 13.15
N ARG A 21 52.62 28.45 14.32
CA ARG A 21 51.47 28.09 15.14
C ARG A 21 50.14 28.41 14.44
N VAL A 22 50.04 29.60 13.84
CA VAL A 22 48.87 30.03 13.06
C VAL A 22 48.68 29.15 11.83
N LEU A 23 49.75 28.81 11.11
CA LEU A 23 49.66 27.90 9.93
C LEU A 23 49.16 26.49 10.32
N ARG A 24 49.65 25.93 11.42
CA ARG A 24 49.19 24.63 11.94
C ARG A 24 47.71 24.68 12.37
N LEU A 25 47.26 25.79 12.97
CA LEU A 25 45.86 26.01 13.36
C LEU A 25 44.98 25.99 12.07
N TRP A 26 45.35 26.73 11.04
CA TRP A 26 44.60 26.73 9.76
C TRP A 26 44.60 25.36 9.08
N GLN A 27 45.70 24.60 9.15
CA GLN A 27 45.78 23.23 8.64
C GLN A 27 44.82 22.28 9.43
N SER A 28 44.74 22.43 10.76
CA SER A 28 43.82 21.63 11.58
C SER A 28 42.36 21.96 11.25
N VAL A 29 42.03 23.25 11.09
CA VAL A 29 40.68 23.68 10.69
C VAL A 29 40.33 23.14 9.30
N ALA A 30 41.25 23.22 8.33
CA ALA A 30 41.05 22.70 6.99
C ALA A 30 40.82 21.16 7.00
N ALA A 31 41.59 20.42 7.82
CA ALA A 31 41.41 18.98 7.97
C ALA A 31 40.07 18.60 8.56
N VAL A 32 39.59 19.33 9.59
CA VAL A 32 38.25 19.12 10.20
C VAL A 32 37.15 19.42 9.20
N LEU A 33 37.25 20.54 8.45
CA LEU A 33 36.28 20.90 7.41
C LEU A 33 36.23 19.83 6.32
N LEU A 34 37.36 19.30 5.90
CA LEU A 34 37.43 18.22 4.89
C LEU A 34 36.75 16.94 5.41
N LEU A 35 36.98 16.57 6.64
CA LEU A 35 36.29 15.42 7.26
C LEU A 35 34.77 15.65 7.34
N VAL A 36 34.33 16.85 7.68
CA VAL A 36 32.90 17.20 7.68
C VAL A 36 32.28 17.09 6.28
N VAL A 37 32.98 17.63 5.26
CA VAL A 37 32.52 17.55 3.87
C VAL A 37 32.45 16.10 3.39
N VAL A 38 33.47 15.29 3.68
CA VAL A 38 33.49 13.85 3.31
C VAL A 38 32.37 13.08 4.03
N SER A 39 32.19 13.37 5.35
CA SER A 39 31.12 12.76 6.14
C SER A 39 29.74 13.15 5.61
N LEU A 40 29.53 14.43 5.29
CA LEU A 40 28.29 14.93 4.72
C LEU A 40 28.04 14.33 3.33
N GLY A 41 29.06 14.26 2.48
CA GLY A 41 28.99 13.61 1.19
C GLY A 41 28.65 12.11 1.29
N TYR A 42 29.23 11.40 2.26
CA TYR A 42 28.91 10.02 2.55
C TYR A 42 27.43 9.84 3.01
N LEU A 43 26.95 10.71 3.88
CA LEU A 43 25.56 10.71 4.34
C LEU A 43 24.57 10.99 3.18
N VAL A 44 24.91 11.95 2.30
CA VAL A 44 24.09 12.24 1.11
C VAL A 44 24.09 11.05 0.15
N MET A 45 25.24 10.47 -0.16
CA MET A 45 25.31 9.25 -0.97
C MET A 45 24.57 8.07 -0.36
N GLN A 46 24.57 7.93 0.96
CA GLN A 46 23.81 6.89 1.66
C GLN A 46 22.31 7.18 1.59
N ALA A 47 21.90 8.44 1.70
CA ALA A 47 20.49 8.84 1.55
C ALA A 47 19.98 8.60 0.12
N GLU A 48 20.77 8.90 -0.92
CA GLU A 48 20.42 8.63 -2.31
C GLU A 48 20.37 7.14 -2.64
N ARG A 49 21.22 6.31 -2.02
CA ARG A 49 21.15 4.83 -2.17
C ARG A 49 19.92 4.22 -1.53
N THR A 50 19.23 4.94 -0.64
CA THR A 50 18.00 4.50 0.02
C THR A 50 16.76 4.89 -0.79
N GLN A 51 16.91 5.62 -1.90
CA GLN A 51 15.84 5.82 -2.87
C GLN A 51 15.66 4.51 -3.63
N ASN A 52 14.96 3.55 -2.99
CA ASN A 52 14.58 2.28 -3.60
C ASN A 52 13.73 2.61 -4.82
N ASP A 53 14.24 2.30 -6.01
CA ASP A 53 13.43 2.33 -7.23
C ASP A 53 12.17 1.49 -6.98
N LEU A 54 11.01 2.16 -6.96
CA LEU A 54 9.74 1.47 -6.81
C LEU A 54 9.34 0.86 -8.15
N ILE A 55 8.91 -0.37 -8.11
CA ILE A 55 8.24 -1.04 -9.22
C ILE A 55 6.74 -0.74 -9.05
N GLN A 56 6.11 -0.29 -10.13
CA GLN A 56 4.68 -0.10 -10.20
C GLN A 56 4.07 -1.18 -11.09
N GLU A 57 3.18 -2.00 -10.51
CA GLU A 57 2.34 -2.94 -11.23
C GLU A 57 0.91 -2.42 -11.27
N PHE A 58 0.41 -2.17 -12.47
CA PHE A 58 -0.97 -1.76 -12.71
C PHE A 58 -1.73 -2.86 -13.43
N ILE A 59 -2.94 -3.16 -12.97
CA ILE A 59 -3.82 -4.16 -13.56
C ILE A 59 -4.98 -3.44 -14.27
N PRO A 60 -5.15 -3.64 -15.59
CA PRO A 60 -6.26 -3.02 -16.32
C PRO A 60 -7.61 -3.61 -15.92
N VAL A 61 -8.68 -3.03 -16.47
CA VAL A 61 -10.06 -3.56 -16.33
C VAL A 61 -10.10 -5.02 -16.79
N ALA A 62 -10.89 -5.84 -16.11
CA ALA A 62 -11.04 -7.27 -16.35
C ALA A 62 -9.74 -8.10 -16.25
N GLY A 63 -8.65 -7.49 -15.83
CA GLY A 63 -7.37 -8.17 -15.61
C GLY A 63 -7.24 -8.73 -14.20
N MET A 64 -6.33 -9.69 -14.05
CA MET A 64 -5.86 -10.22 -12.78
C MET A 64 -4.42 -10.68 -12.96
N ARG A 65 -3.57 -10.51 -11.95
CA ARG A 65 -2.16 -10.89 -12.05
C ARG A 65 -1.64 -11.52 -10.77
N HIS A 66 -0.84 -12.57 -10.94
CA HIS A 66 -0.03 -13.15 -9.88
C HIS A 66 1.39 -12.59 -9.95
N LEU A 67 1.92 -12.17 -8.81
CA LEU A 67 3.27 -11.62 -8.66
C LEU A 67 4.01 -12.38 -7.56
N SER A 68 5.32 -12.54 -7.76
CA SER A 68 6.23 -12.93 -6.70
C SER A 68 7.08 -11.71 -6.33
N LEU A 69 6.99 -11.28 -5.09
CA LEU A 69 7.76 -10.15 -4.58
C LEU A 69 9.22 -10.54 -4.31
N PRO A 70 10.14 -9.56 -4.17
CA PRO A 70 11.57 -9.82 -3.95
C PRO A 70 11.91 -10.65 -2.70
N ASP A 71 11.03 -10.66 -1.68
CA ASP A 71 11.19 -11.49 -0.48
C ASP A 71 10.66 -12.93 -0.65
N GLY A 72 10.01 -13.22 -1.78
CA GLY A 72 9.34 -14.48 -2.08
C GLY A 72 7.89 -14.55 -1.61
N SER A 73 7.31 -13.46 -1.10
CA SER A 73 5.87 -13.34 -0.86
C SER A 73 5.12 -13.38 -2.18
N GLN A 74 3.91 -14.00 -2.18
CA GLN A 74 3.06 -14.08 -3.35
C GLN A 74 1.92 -13.07 -3.22
N VAL A 75 1.62 -12.37 -4.31
CA VAL A 75 0.52 -11.41 -4.37
C VAL A 75 -0.34 -11.73 -5.58
N GLN A 76 -1.65 -11.75 -5.38
CA GLN A 76 -2.61 -11.77 -6.47
C GLN A 76 -3.33 -10.43 -6.48
N LEU A 77 -3.22 -9.70 -7.60
CA LEU A 77 -3.85 -8.40 -7.81
C LEU A 77 -5.14 -8.56 -8.61
N ASN A 78 -6.20 -7.91 -8.14
CA ASN A 78 -7.48 -7.82 -8.83
C ASN A 78 -7.50 -6.68 -9.88
N SER A 79 -8.55 -6.62 -10.68
CA SER A 79 -8.77 -5.60 -11.72
C SER A 79 -8.69 -4.17 -11.17
N LYS A 80 -8.18 -3.24 -11.98
CA LYS A 80 -7.98 -1.82 -11.63
C LYS A 80 -7.17 -1.59 -10.36
N SER A 81 -6.30 -2.55 -9.99
CA SER A 81 -5.42 -2.41 -8.84
C SER A 81 -4.02 -1.97 -9.24
N THR A 82 -3.39 -1.21 -8.37
CA THR A 82 -1.99 -0.80 -8.49
C THR A 82 -1.25 -1.22 -7.24
N LEU A 83 -0.11 -1.88 -7.41
CA LEU A 83 0.82 -2.20 -6.35
C LEU A 83 2.17 -1.53 -6.61
N LEU A 84 2.66 -0.77 -5.61
CA LEU A 84 3.99 -0.19 -5.63
C LEU A 84 4.84 -0.93 -4.60
N TYR A 85 6.00 -1.43 -5.02
CA TYR A 85 6.92 -2.15 -4.14
C TYR A 85 8.38 -1.93 -4.58
N PRO A 86 9.37 -2.01 -3.67
CA PRO A 86 10.77 -1.82 -4.01
C PRO A 86 11.34 -3.03 -4.77
N LYS A 87 12.35 -2.81 -5.61
CA LYS A 87 13.11 -3.90 -6.26
C LYS A 87 13.73 -4.87 -5.25
N GLN A 88 14.03 -4.41 -4.05
CA GLN A 88 14.55 -5.20 -2.92
C GLN A 88 14.10 -4.58 -1.61
N PHE A 89 13.75 -5.41 -0.63
CA PHE A 89 13.45 -4.97 0.72
C PHE A 89 14.77 -4.88 1.53
N THR A 90 15.35 -3.70 1.62
CA THR A 90 16.65 -3.46 2.28
C THR A 90 16.50 -2.85 3.67
N GLY A 91 15.28 -2.45 4.06
CA GLY A 91 14.98 -1.81 5.35
C GLY A 91 14.67 -2.79 6.48
N LYS A 92 14.26 -2.22 7.63
CA LYS A 92 13.75 -2.99 8.78
C LYS A 92 12.35 -3.56 8.53
N GLU A 93 11.67 -3.11 7.49
CA GLU A 93 10.30 -3.44 7.13
C GLU A 93 10.21 -3.76 5.64
N ARG A 94 9.25 -4.59 5.27
CA ARG A 94 8.88 -4.92 3.89
C ARG A 94 7.61 -4.15 3.53
N CYS A 95 7.76 -2.92 3.05
CA CYS A 95 6.64 -2.03 2.79
C CYS A 95 6.22 -2.04 1.33
N VAL A 96 4.90 -2.14 1.09
CA VAL A 96 4.25 -2.02 -0.22
C VAL A 96 3.06 -1.06 -0.12
N TYR A 97 2.67 -0.44 -1.25
CA TYR A 97 1.53 0.46 -1.33
C TYR A 97 0.50 -0.12 -2.30
N LEU A 98 -0.74 -0.23 -1.83
CA LEU A 98 -1.85 -0.79 -2.60
C LEU A 98 -2.92 0.29 -2.85
N VAL A 99 -3.35 0.38 -4.10
CA VAL A 99 -4.60 1.04 -4.52
C VAL A 99 -5.41 -0.03 -5.23
N GLY A 100 -6.60 -0.36 -4.73
CA GLY A 100 -7.42 -1.44 -5.26
C GLY A 100 -7.48 -2.67 -4.37
N GLU A 101 -7.48 -3.87 -4.93
CA GLU A 101 -7.64 -5.11 -4.18
C GLU A 101 -6.54 -6.12 -4.48
N ALA A 102 -6.02 -6.73 -3.41
CA ALA A 102 -5.02 -7.78 -3.50
C ALA A 102 -5.15 -8.81 -2.39
N ASN A 103 -4.83 -10.06 -2.73
CA ASN A 103 -4.56 -11.11 -1.76
C ASN A 103 -3.04 -11.25 -1.60
N PHE A 104 -2.58 -11.27 -0.36
CA PHE A 104 -1.19 -11.39 0.02
C PHE A 104 -0.96 -12.71 0.75
N LYS A 105 -0.06 -13.53 0.24
CA LYS A 105 0.48 -14.69 0.95
C LYS A 105 1.93 -14.39 1.33
N VAL A 106 2.09 -13.85 2.53
CA VAL A 106 3.36 -13.28 3.02
C VAL A 106 4.29 -14.38 3.51
N LYS A 107 5.53 -14.38 3.01
CA LYS A 107 6.59 -15.25 3.50
C LYS A 107 6.91 -14.94 4.96
N PRO A 108 6.94 -15.95 5.86
CA PRO A 108 7.23 -15.74 7.27
C PRO A 108 8.60 -15.10 7.52
N ASP A 109 8.59 -13.93 8.16
CA ASP A 109 9.78 -13.25 8.69
C ASP A 109 9.37 -12.31 9.85
N LYS A 110 9.67 -12.75 11.08
CA LYS A 110 9.36 -11.99 12.31
C LYS A 110 10.28 -10.78 12.54
N LYS A 111 11.45 -10.75 11.88
CA LYS A 111 12.43 -9.67 12.06
C LYS A 111 12.12 -8.47 11.15
N HIS A 112 11.51 -8.73 10.00
CA HIS A 112 11.17 -7.71 9.02
C HIS A 112 9.67 -7.78 8.72
N PRO A 113 8.82 -7.05 9.45
CA PRO A 113 7.37 -7.02 9.24
C PRO A 113 7.03 -6.65 7.79
N PHE A 114 6.00 -7.29 7.23
CA PHE A 114 5.44 -6.94 5.93
C PHE A 114 4.29 -5.96 6.13
N ILE A 115 4.34 -4.82 5.45
CA ILE A 115 3.39 -3.73 5.66
C ILE A 115 2.73 -3.37 4.33
N VAL A 116 1.41 -3.50 4.28
CA VAL A 116 0.58 -3.00 3.18
C VAL A 116 -0.01 -1.66 3.60
N LYS A 117 0.29 -0.60 2.85
CA LYS A 117 -0.24 0.75 3.07
C LYS A 117 -1.25 1.11 1.98
N SER A 118 -2.36 1.72 2.38
CA SER A 118 -3.37 2.27 1.48
C SER A 118 -4.06 3.44 2.17
N ASP A 119 -3.79 4.66 1.68
CA ASP A 119 -4.27 5.89 2.29
C ASP A 119 -3.93 5.97 3.79
N ASP A 120 -4.92 6.18 4.67
CA ASP A 120 -4.79 6.18 6.13
C ASP A 120 -5.00 4.80 6.79
N PHE A 121 -4.91 3.73 5.97
CA PHE A 121 -5.12 2.34 6.37
C PHE A 121 -3.84 1.53 6.17
N GLN A 122 -3.46 0.74 7.18
CA GLN A 122 -2.24 -0.06 7.15
C GLN A 122 -2.50 -1.46 7.71
N VAL A 123 -1.91 -2.48 7.07
CA VAL A 123 -1.94 -3.87 7.53
C VAL A 123 -0.52 -4.37 7.71
N THR A 124 -0.20 -4.83 8.92
CA THR A 124 1.11 -5.38 9.26
C THR A 124 1.02 -6.90 9.49
N ALA A 125 1.87 -7.65 8.79
CA ALA A 125 1.90 -9.11 8.77
C ALA A 125 3.32 -9.65 9.02
N LEU A 126 3.42 -10.82 9.67
CA LEU A 126 4.69 -11.50 9.93
C LEU A 126 4.85 -12.83 9.19
N GLY A 127 3.84 -13.25 8.43
CA GLY A 127 3.79 -14.52 7.72
C GLY A 127 2.36 -15.08 7.71
N THR A 128 1.50 -14.43 6.94
CA THR A 128 0.05 -14.59 6.97
C THR A 128 -0.51 -14.59 5.55
N GLU A 129 -1.71 -15.11 5.38
CA GLU A 129 -2.49 -14.95 4.16
C GLU A 129 -3.71 -14.08 4.45
N PHE A 130 -3.86 -12.95 3.72
CA PHE A 130 -4.94 -11.99 3.92
C PHE A 130 -5.29 -11.26 2.63
N ASN A 131 -6.53 -10.80 2.53
CA ASN A 131 -7.04 -9.97 1.44
C ASN A 131 -7.21 -8.53 1.92
N VAL A 132 -6.84 -7.57 1.08
CA VAL A 132 -7.08 -6.13 1.30
C VAL A 132 -7.85 -5.59 0.12
N SER A 133 -8.99 -4.93 0.38
CA SER A 133 -9.78 -4.20 -0.62
C SER A 133 -9.83 -2.73 -0.25
N ALA A 134 -9.13 -1.89 -1.01
CA ALA A 134 -8.95 -0.47 -0.76
C ALA A 134 -9.04 0.34 -2.06
N TYR A 135 -10.16 0.20 -2.76
CA TYR A 135 -10.46 1.01 -3.94
C TYR A 135 -10.84 2.44 -3.52
N PRO A 136 -10.25 3.48 -4.12
CA PRO A 136 -10.54 4.88 -3.76
C PRO A 136 -12.01 5.25 -3.91
N GLU A 137 -12.68 4.73 -4.94
CA GLU A 137 -14.09 4.97 -5.23
C GLU A 137 -15.06 4.25 -4.30
N ASN A 138 -14.62 3.21 -3.56
CA ASN A 138 -15.46 2.52 -2.60
C ASN A 138 -15.57 3.34 -1.31
N GLN A 139 -16.73 3.31 -0.67
CA GLN A 139 -16.94 3.92 0.63
C GLN A 139 -16.18 3.21 1.74
N GLU A 140 -15.98 1.90 1.60
CA GLU A 140 -15.34 1.07 2.61
C GLU A 140 -13.95 0.58 2.17
N ILE A 141 -13.04 0.47 3.15
CA ILE A 141 -11.81 -0.30 3.04
C ILE A 141 -11.97 -1.55 3.90
N SER A 142 -11.53 -2.70 3.42
CA SER A 142 -11.60 -3.93 4.21
C SER A 142 -10.32 -4.76 4.17
N THR A 143 -10.07 -5.49 5.24
CA THR A 143 -9.03 -6.51 5.35
C THR A 143 -9.64 -7.77 5.94
N ALA A 144 -9.51 -8.89 5.25
CA ALA A 144 -9.95 -10.21 5.71
C ALA A 144 -8.74 -11.13 5.90
N LEU A 145 -8.69 -11.82 7.04
CA LEU A 145 -7.59 -12.70 7.39
C LEU A 145 -7.95 -14.16 7.11
N LEU A 146 -7.19 -14.79 6.21
CA LEU A 146 -7.37 -16.19 5.86
C LEU A 146 -6.57 -17.12 6.77
N SER A 147 -5.33 -16.73 7.13
CA SER A 147 -4.50 -17.53 8.04
C SER A 147 -3.45 -16.69 8.75
N GLY A 148 -3.10 -17.05 9.98
CA GLY A 148 -2.08 -16.38 10.80
C GLY A 148 -2.67 -15.28 11.68
N SER A 149 -2.06 -14.09 11.71
CA SER A 149 -2.50 -12.93 12.48
C SER A 149 -1.99 -11.65 11.83
N VAL A 150 -2.82 -10.61 11.72
CA VAL A 150 -2.44 -9.29 11.19
C VAL A 150 -2.83 -8.19 12.16
N LEU A 151 -1.97 -7.18 12.28
CA LEU A 151 -2.32 -5.92 12.93
C LEU A 151 -2.86 -4.96 11.85
N VAL A 152 -4.05 -4.45 12.08
CA VAL A 152 -4.70 -3.45 11.22
C VAL A 152 -4.74 -2.11 11.95
N GLU A 153 -4.30 -1.06 11.27
CA GLU A 153 -4.26 0.32 11.78
C GLU A 153 -4.98 1.24 10.80
N TRP A 154 -5.76 2.21 11.30
CA TRP A 154 -6.55 3.15 10.51
C TRP A 154 -6.74 4.50 11.23
N GLY A 155 -7.41 5.46 10.57
CA GLY A 155 -7.67 6.79 11.12
C GLY A 155 -6.39 7.55 11.43
N ASN A 156 -5.51 7.72 10.43
CA ASN A 156 -4.16 8.25 10.57
C ASN A 156 -3.32 7.41 11.56
N LEU A 157 -3.52 6.09 11.58
CA LEU A 157 -2.82 5.10 12.42
C LEU A 157 -3.00 5.34 13.93
N THR A 158 -4.10 6.01 14.33
CA THR A 158 -4.43 6.25 15.74
C THR A 158 -5.24 5.11 16.35
N GLN A 159 -5.95 4.35 15.51
CA GLN A 159 -6.75 3.19 15.92
C GLN A 159 -6.11 1.92 15.38
N ARG A 160 -6.24 0.83 16.10
CA ARG A 160 -5.64 -0.46 15.73
C ARG A 160 -6.38 -1.64 16.34
N THR A 161 -6.35 -2.76 15.63
CA THR A 161 -6.82 -4.06 16.13
C THR A 161 -6.01 -5.20 15.53
N VAL A 162 -6.06 -6.36 16.16
CA VAL A 162 -5.44 -7.59 15.64
C VAL A 162 -6.56 -8.51 15.19
N LEU A 163 -6.52 -8.95 13.92
CA LEU A 163 -7.46 -9.93 13.39
C LEU A 163 -6.98 -11.35 13.62
N GLN A 164 -7.94 -12.23 13.89
CA GLN A 164 -7.80 -13.68 13.91
C GLN A 164 -8.26 -14.27 12.57
N PRO A 165 -7.91 -15.50 12.23
CA PRO A 165 -8.43 -16.18 11.04
C PRO A 165 -9.95 -16.14 10.99
N ASP A 166 -10.51 -16.02 9.78
CA ASP A 166 -11.94 -15.88 9.47
C ASP A 166 -12.57 -14.56 9.92
N GLU A 167 -11.78 -13.59 10.37
CA GLU A 167 -12.25 -12.23 10.65
C GLU A 167 -11.96 -11.29 9.49
N GLN A 168 -12.90 -10.36 9.29
CA GLN A 168 -12.75 -9.22 8.38
C GLN A 168 -13.04 -7.93 9.13
N LEU A 169 -12.09 -7.01 9.12
CA LEU A 169 -12.33 -5.62 9.49
C LEU A 169 -12.79 -4.85 8.26
N THR A 170 -13.86 -4.08 8.41
CA THR A 170 -14.33 -3.12 7.41
C THR A 170 -14.36 -1.74 8.06
N TYR A 171 -13.73 -0.77 7.39
CA TYR A 171 -13.66 0.64 7.80
C TYR A 171 -14.43 1.51 6.81
N ASP A 172 -15.44 2.24 7.29
CA ASP A 172 -16.23 3.21 6.54
C ASP A 172 -15.50 4.57 6.56
N LYS A 173 -15.06 5.04 5.40
CA LYS A 173 -14.29 6.28 5.23
C LYS A 173 -15.10 7.54 5.53
N GLU A 174 -16.41 7.53 5.25
CA GLU A 174 -17.29 8.68 5.46
C GLU A 174 -17.65 8.85 6.95
N ASN A 175 -18.11 7.76 7.57
CA ASN A 175 -18.55 7.76 8.96
C ASN A 175 -17.42 7.55 9.96
N ARG A 176 -16.22 7.16 9.48
CA ARG A 176 -15.04 6.81 10.30
C ARG A 176 -15.31 5.72 11.33
N GLN A 177 -16.23 4.83 11.01
CA GLN A 177 -16.60 3.69 11.86
C GLN A 177 -15.98 2.42 11.31
N PHE A 178 -15.71 1.48 12.20
CA PHE A 178 -15.25 0.16 11.82
C PHE A 178 -16.16 -0.91 12.40
N ARG A 179 -16.16 -2.07 11.75
CA ARG A 179 -16.80 -3.28 12.24
C ARG A 179 -15.91 -4.48 11.94
N VAL A 180 -15.94 -5.47 12.82
CA VAL A 180 -15.31 -6.78 12.58
C VAL A 180 -16.45 -7.78 12.41
N VAL A 181 -16.38 -8.55 11.33
CA VAL A 181 -17.37 -9.57 10.93
C VAL A 181 -16.67 -10.87 10.57
N HIS A 182 -17.41 -11.96 10.46
CA HIS A 182 -16.92 -13.29 10.08
C HIS A 182 -17.61 -13.71 8.78
N PRO A 183 -17.12 -13.23 7.61
CA PRO A 183 -17.68 -13.63 6.33
C PRO A 183 -17.21 -15.03 5.95
N ASP A 184 -17.86 -15.64 4.95
CA ASP A 184 -17.28 -16.81 4.29
C ASP A 184 -16.01 -16.39 3.53
N MET A 185 -14.84 -16.92 3.90
CA MET A 185 -13.57 -16.59 3.26
C MET A 185 -13.54 -17.04 1.79
N ALA A 186 -14.36 -18.03 1.41
CA ALA A 186 -14.54 -18.39 0.01
C ALA A 186 -15.23 -17.29 -0.79
N ASP A 187 -16.12 -16.52 -0.17
CA ASP A 187 -16.75 -15.33 -0.78
C ASP A 187 -15.78 -14.15 -0.92
N VAL A 188 -14.99 -13.89 0.13
CA VAL A 188 -13.95 -12.84 0.12
C VAL A 188 -12.95 -13.07 -1.02
N THR A 189 -12.60 -14.32 -1.28
CA THR A 189 -11.63 -14.71 -2.32
C THR A 189 -12.26 -15.14 -3.64
N ALA A 190 -13.58 -15.02 -3.81
CA ALA A 190 -14.32 -15.44 -5.01
C ALA A 190 -13.79 -14.78 -6.29
N TRP A 191 -13.35 -13.53 -6.19
CA TRP A 191 -12.76 -12.79 -7.30
C TRP A 191 -11.52 -13.49 -7.91
N GLN A 192 -10.74 -14.22 -7.10
CA GLN A 192 -9.58 -14.98 -7.57
C GLN A 192 -9.97 -16.11 -8.54
N ARG A 193 -11.20 -16.61 -8.44
CA ARG A 193 -11.79 -17.62 -9.33
C ARG A 193 -12.63 -17.00 -10.43
N GLY A 194 -12.66 -15.66 -10.52
CA GLY A 194 -13.47 -14.92 -11.48
C GLY A 194 -14.97 -14.86 -11.13
N GLU A 195 -15.38 -15.36 -9.98
CA GLU A 195 -16.77 -15.31 -9.51
C GLU A 195 -17.14 -13.88 -9.07
N LEU A 196 -18.42 -13.53 -9.17
CA LEU A 196 -19.00 -12.34 -8.60
C LEU A 196 -19.85 -12.74 -7.40
N VAL A 197 -19.51 -12.20 -6.25
CA VAL A 197 -20.27 -12.38 -5.01
C VAL A 197 -20.63 -11.01 -4.46
N PHE A 198 -21.92 -10.81 -4.27
CA PHE A 198 -22.48 -9.58 -3.73
C PHE A 198 -23.24 -9.96 -2.45
N ASN A 199 -22.76 -9.47 -1.32
CA ASN A 199 -23.36 -9.73 -0.01
C ASN A 199 -23.75 -8.37 0.60
N GLU A 200 -25.06 -8.13 0.75
CA GLU A 200 -25.61 -6.90 1.35
C GLU A 200 -25.03 -5.62 0.69
N MET A 201 -24.84 -5.62 -0.63
CA MET A 201 -24.29 -4.49 -1.38
C MET A 201 -25.38 -3.60 -1.97
N THR A 202 -25.14 -2.28 -2.00
CA THR A 202 -26.00 -1.35 -2.74
C THR A 202 -25.85 -1.53 -4.25
N VAL A 203 -26.85 -1.14 -5.02
CA VAL A 203 -26.77 -1.20 -6.50
C VAL A 203 -25.56 -0.38 -7.02
N GLU A 204 -25.24 0.74 -6.37
CA GLU A 204 -24.10 1.57 -6.71
C GLU A 204 -22.77 0.81 -6.53
N ASP A 205 -22.58 0.14 -5.38
CA ASP A 205 -21.37 -0.64 -5.12
C ASP A 205 -21.25 -1.83 -6.07
N ILE A 206 -22.39 -2.47 -6.41
CA ILE A 206 -22.46 -3.54 -7.41
C ILE A 206 -21.97 -3.01 -8.77
N ILE A 207 -22.49 -1.86 -9.21
CA ILE A 207 -22.06 -1.25 -10.48
C ILE A 207 -20.55 -1.00 -10.48
N ARG A 208 -19.97 -0.49 -9.40
CA ARG A 208 -18.51 -0.29 -9.27
C ARG A 208 -17.72 -1.60 -9.42
N VAL A 209 -18.22 -2.71 -8.88
CA VAL A 209 -17.63 -4.04 -9.10
C VAL A 209 -17.72 -4.44 -10.56
N LEU A 210 -18.87 -4.20 -11.21
CA LEU A 210 -19.07 -4.51 -12.62
C LEU A 210 -18.17 -3.67 -13.55
N GLU A 211 -17.94 -2.40 -13.23
CA GLU A 211 -17.00 -1.52 -13.95
C GLU A 211 -15.54 -2.01 -13.87
N ARG A 212 -15.20 -2.74 -12.84
CA ARG A 212 -13.87 -3.39 -12.71
C ARG A 212 -13.81 -4.73 -13.43
N LYS A 213 -14.91 -5.48 -13.41
CA LYS A 213 -14.99 -6.84 -14.01
C LYS A 213 -15.19 -6.80 -15.51
N TYR A 214 -15.98 -5.84 -16.01
CA TYR A 214 -16.36 -5.75 -17.42
C TYR A 214 -15.84 -4.45 -18.03
N ASN A 215 -15.42 -4.49 -19.29
CA ASN A 215 -14.94 -3.30 -20.00
C ASN A 215 -16.11 -2.48 -20.57
N TYR A 216 -17.01 -2.02 -19.68
CA TYR A 216 -18.14 -1.16 -20.01
C TYR A 216 -18.12 0.12 -19.18
N THR A 217 -18.61 1.20 -19.78
CA THR A 217 -18.90 2.46 -19.09
C THR A 217 -20.35 2.43 -18.62
N PHE A 218 -20.58 2.52 -17.31
CA PHE A 218 -21.93 2.60 -16.77
C PHE A 218 -22.40 4.05 -16.68
N VAL A 219 -23.58 4.31 -17.23
CA VAL A 219 -24.23 5.63 -17.26
C VAL A 219 -25.51 5.58 -16.44
N TYR A 220 -25.51 6.22 -15.29
CA TYR A 220 -26.62 6.22 -14.34
C TYR A 220 -26.68 7.52 -13.54
N SER A 221 -27.82 7.76 -12.88
CA SER A 221 -27.99 8.87 -11.93
C SER A 221 -28.12 8.30 -10.53
N LEU A 222 -27.28 8.76 -9.59
CA LEU A 222 -27.28 8.32 -8.18
C LEU A 222 -28.67 8.46 -7.54
N ASN A 223 -29.41 9.53 -7.86
CA ASN A 223 -30.76 9.77 -7.33
C ASN A 223 -31.78 8.72 -7.79
N GLN A 224 -31.45 7.93 -8.80
CA GLN A 224 -32.33 6.88 -9.33
C GLN A 224 -32.06 5.52 -8.69
N LEU A 225 -30.89 5.34 -8.07
CA LEU A 225 -30.54 4.09 -7.39
C LEU A 225 -31.15 4.07 -5.99
N LYS A 226 -31.80 2.97 -5.64
CA LYS A 226 -32.24 2.73 -4.29
C LYS A 226 -31.06 2.32 -3.42
N LYS A 227 -31.14 2.64 -2.13
CA LYS A 227 -30.17 2.20 -1.12
C LYS A 227 -30.43 0.77 -0.62
N ASP A 228 -31.34 0.02 -1.27
CA ASP A 228 -31.60 -1.37 -0.95
C ASP A 228 -30.31 -2.19 -1.14
N ARG A 229 -30.09 -3.11 -0.23
CA ARG A 229 -28.92 -3.99 -0.28
C ARG A 229 -29.33 -5.32 -0.91
N LEU A 230 -28.50 -5.80 -1.82
CA LEU A 230 -28.74 -7.00 -2.61
C LEU A 230 -27.66 -8.05 -2.32
N SER A 231 -28.08 -9.31 -2.32
CA SER A 231 -27.17 -10.45 -2.15
C SER A 231 -27.43 -11.48 -3.24
N PHE A 232 -26.43 -11.77 -4.06
CA PHE A 232 -26.48 -12.83 -5.07
C PHE A 232 -25.06 -13.21 -5.54
N ARG A 233 -24.96 -14.33 -6.25
CA ARG A 233 -23.68 -14.86 -6.72
C ARG A 233 -23.79 -15.27 -8.19
N PHE A 234 -22.74 -14.98 -8.95
CA PHE A 234 -22.52 -15.52 -10.30
C PHE A 234 -21.22 -16.31 -10.34
N LYS A 235 -21.26 -17.42 -11.05
CA LYS A 235 -20.05 -18.17 -11.39
C LYS A 235 -19.23 -17.40 -12.43
N ASP A 236 -17.98 -17.82 -12.60
CA ASP A 236 -17.10 -17.22 -13.61
C ASP A 236 -17.76 -17.20 -15.00
N LYS A 237 -17.45 -16.14 -15.75
CA LYS A 237 -17.87 -15.92 -17.15
C LYS A 237 -19.36 -15.63 -17.40
N ALA A 238 -20.15 -15.27 -16.39
CA ALA A 238 -21.47 -14.72 -16.63
C ALA A 238 -21.35 -13.45 -17.51
N PRO A 239 -22.07 -13.35 -18.67
CA PRO A 239 -22.04 -12.14 -19.48
C PRO A 239 -22.72 -10.98 -18.75
N LEU A 240 -22.28 -9.73 -19.00
CA LEU A 240 -22.84 -8.56 -18.35
C LEU A 240 -24.35 -8.47 -18.44
N ALA A 241 -24.93 -8.80 -19.60
CA ALA A 241 -26.37 -8.75 -19.82
C ALA A 241 -27.13 -9.63 -18.82
N GLU A 242 -26.69 -10.88 -18.61
CA GLU A 242 -27.30 -11.80 -17.64
C GLU A 242 -27.21 -11.27 -16.20
N VAL A 243 -26.05 -10.72 -15.83
CA VAL A 243 -25.86 -10.09 -14.51
C VAL A 243 -26.80 -8.91 -14.34
N MET A 244 -26.93 -8.05 -15.35
CA MET A 244 -27.81 -6.88 -15.32
C MET A 244 -29.28 -7.25 -15.30
N ASP A 245 -29.71 -8.30 -16.00
CA ASP A 245 -31.09 -8.79 -15.96
C ASP A 245 -31.49 -9.15 -14.52
N ILE A 246 -30.66 -9.87 -13.79
CA ILE A 246 -30.92 -10.22 -12.38
C ILE A 246 -30.92 -8.97 -11.50
N ILE A 247 -29.96 -8.06 -11.67
CA ILE A 247 -29.91 -6.83 -10.88
C ILE A 247 -31.17 -5.99 -11.03
N VAL A 248 -31.64 -5.77 -12.29
CA VAL A 248 -32.82 -4.94 -12.52
C VAL A 248 -34.13 -5.65 -12.12
N ASP A 249 -34.16 -6.97 -12.17
CA ASP A 249 -35.31 -7.76 -11.72
C ASP A 249 -35.44 -7.70 -10.19
N VAL A 250 -34.37 -7.96 -9.45
CA VAL A 250 -34.35 -7.90 -7.98
C VAL A 250 -34.57 -6.46 -7.48
N ALA A 251 -33.95 -5.46 -8.11
CA ALA A 251 -34.16 -4.05 -7.77
C ALA A 251 -35.59 -3.57 -8.10
N GLY A 252 -36.28 -4.24 -9.05
CA GLY A 252 -37.68 -4.05 -9.40
C GLY A 252 -38.04 -2.76 -10.14
N ASN A 253 -37.34 -1.66 -9.90
CA ASN A 253 -37.63 -0.34 -10.43
C ASN A 253 -36.61 0.19 -11.46
N LEU A 254 -35.64 -0.63 -11.83
CA LEU A 254 -34.59 -0.28 -12.78
C LEU A 254 -34.82 -0.99 -14.12
N LYS A 255 -34.28 -0.42 -15.17
CA LYS A 255 -34.08 -1.03 -16.48
C LYS A 255 -32.69 -0.67 -16.99
N PHE A 256 -32.14 -1.48 -17.84
CA PHE A 256 -30.86 -1.20 -18.47
C PHE A 256 -30.94 -1.33 -20.00
N LYS A 257 -29.94 -0.73 -20.67
CA LYS A 257 -29.73 -0.87 -22.10
C LYS A 257 -28.23 -0.85 -22.38
N ILE A 258 -27.75 -1.84 -23.12
CA ILE A 258 -26.36 -1.89 -23.57
C ILE A 258 -26.28 -1.38 -25.00
N GLU A 259 -25.42 -0.38 -25.24
CA GLU A 259 -25.14 0.19 -26.54
C GLU A 259 -23.61 0.33 -26.71
N GLY A 260 -23.02 -0.48 -27.57
CA GLY A 260 -21.57 -0.55 -27.74
C GLY A 260 -20.87 -0.93 -26.43
N ASP A 261 -20.02 -0.04 -25.93
CA ASP A 261 -19.27 -0.18 -24.68
C ASP A 261 -19.95 0.50 -23.48
N LYS A 262 -21.22 0.95 -23.63
CA LYS A 262 -21.97 1.64 -22.58
C LYS A 262 -23.15 0.84 -22.08
N CYS A 263 -23.34 0.84 -20.77
CA CYS A 263 -24.50 0.29 -20.08
C CYS A 263 -25.27 1.42 -19.40
N TYR A 264 -26.42 1.78 -19.96
CA TYR A 264 -27.31 2.82 -19.42
C TYR A 264 -28.26 2.19 -18.41
N ILE A 265 -28.34 2.76 -17.20
CA ILE A 265 -29.26 2.32 -16.15
C ILE A 265 -30.24 3.47 -15.86
N THR A 266 -31.52 3.19 -15.97
CA THR A 266 -32.58 4.18 -15.76
C THR A 266 -33.73 3.59 -14.94
N ARG A 267 -34.55 4.44 -14.31
CA ARG A 267 -35.79 3.97 -13.67
C ARG A 267 -36.81 3.51 -14.69
N LYS A 268 -37.55 2.45 -14.35
CA LYS A 268 -38.83 2.16 -15.02
C LYS A 268 -39.75 3.36 -14.77
N GLY A 269 -40.29 3.99 -15.82
CA GLY A 269 -41.31 5.05 -15.65
C GLY A 269 -42.51 4.49 -14.87
N ASN A 270 -43.04 5.27 -13.91
CA ASN A 270 -44.35 4.97 -13.36
C ASN A 270 -45.36 4.97 -14.55
N LYS A 271 -46.00 3.81 -14.76
CA LYS A 271 -47.17 3.75 -15.64
C LYS A 271 -48.33 4.47 -15.00
#